data_b0b582ab88de99fa53ef6d744c8d8915
#
_entry.id   b0b582ab88de99fa53ef6d744c8d8915
#
_cell.length_a   1.000
_cell.length_b   1.000
_cell.length_c   1.000
_cell.angle_alpha   90.00
_cell.angle_beta   90.00
_cell.angle_gamma   90.00
#
_symmetry.space_group_name_H-M   'P 1'
#
loop_
_entity.id
_entity.type
_entity.pdbx_description
1 polymer ?
#
loop_
_entity_poly.entity_id
_entity_poly.type
_entity_poly.pdbx_seq_one_letter_code
_entity_poly.pdbx_strand_id
1 'polypeptide(L)'
;KENIDLFVTLNKLFDFIFDDDKTYYEKLIIFRNIFSESIRRQGTISDIDFKDILKDVQSNYNLFINDKLKKFITDKQKLTEDFSKLQKEILVNIRNISNTLSQQFLVLLITILTTFIFKNFNTRLAMSLTVYSGIFYLICIIIVNKVRGWNFDSKSIKSECDDIDKNYQMLYSIDKYFINTLKESDNYKTELKRLEKIETLYKWLIYILLWSLIVILFLVYKHNEFYTQFTSYKQVVDLLLP
;
A
#
# COMPACT_ATOMS: atom_id res chain seq x y z
N LYS A 1 19.37 10.26 -66.47
CA LYS A 1 18.37 10.77 -65.46
C LYS A 1 18.12 9.77 -64.34
N GLU A 2 17.91 8.50 -64.68
CA GLU A 2 17.61 7.44 -63.65
C GLU A 2 18.71 7.28 -62.59
N ASN A 3 20.00 7.29 -63.01
CA ASN A 3 21.10 7.13 -62.03
C ASN A 3 21.25 8.33 -61.09
N ILE A 4 20.84 9.54 -61.50
CA ILE A 4 20.86 10.73 -60.64
C ILE A 4 19.73 10.67 -59.60
N ASP A 5 18.56 10.25 -60.05
CA ASP A 5 17.40 10.08 -59.14
C ASP A 5 17.64 8.98 -58.10
N LEU A 6 18.28 7.88 -58.48
CA LEU A 6 18.69 6.82 -57.57
C LEU A 6 19.69 7.33 -56.51
N PHE A 7 20.71 8.06 -56.93
CA PHE A 7 21.72 8.60 -56.04
C PHE A 7 21.12 9.60 -55.03
N VAL A 8 20.20 10.46 -55.49
CA VAL A 8 19.49 11.39 -54.59
C VAL A 8 18.63 10.64 -53.58
N THR A 9 17.97 9.55 -53.98
CA THR A 9 17.14 8.74 -53.08
C THR A 9 17.97 7.99 -52.07
N LEU A 10 19.09 7.42 -52.45
CA LEU A 10 20.03 6.75 -51.54
C LEU A 10 20.63 7.72 -50.52
N ASN A 11 20.99 8.95 -50.93
CA ASN A 11 21.45 9.96 -50.00
C ASN A 11 20.35 10.34 -48.98
N LYS A 12 19.12 10.53 -49.45
CA LYS A 12 18.00 10.79 -48.53
C LYS A 12 17.76 9.63 -47.53
N LEU A 13 17.91 8.40 -47.98
CA LEU A 13 17.78 7.23 -47.14
C LEU A 13 18.90 7.19 -46.10
N PHE A 14 20.13 7.45 -46.50
CA PHE A 14 21.30 7.53 -45.65
C PHE A 14 21.13 8.63 -44.61
N ASP A 15 20.79 9.84 -45.04
CA ASP A 15 20.55 10.97 -44.15
C ASP A 15 19.44 10.66 -43.15
N PHE A 16 18.33 10.06 -43.57
CA PHE A 16 17.25 9.67 -42.70
C PHE A 16 17.68 8.66 -41.62
N ILE A 17 18.50 7.67 -41.96
CA ILE A 17 18.97 6.64 -41.03
C ILE A 17 19.96 7.23 -40.03
N PHE A 18 20.90 8.07 -40.47
CA PHE A 18 22.03 8.53 -39.65
C PHE A 18 21.90 9.98 -39.16
N ASP A 19 20.75 10.62 -39.34
CA ASP A 19 20.48 11.98 -38.87
C ASP A 19 20.58 12.16 -37.35
N ASP A 20 20.32 11.10 -36.55
CA ASP A 20 20.34 11.17 -35.11
C ASP A 20 21.05 9.93 -34.49
N ASP A 21 22.14 10.19 -33.76
CA ASP A 21 22.94 9.17 -33.08
C ASP A 21 22.15 8.30 -32.10
N LYS A 22 21.03 8.82 -31.60
CA LYS A 22 20.20 8.07 -30.61
C LYS A 22 19.24 7.09 -31.25
N THR A 23 18.83 7.34 -32.49
CA THR A 23 17.77 6.58 -33.17
C THR A 23 18.24 5.83 -34.40
N TYR A 24 19.52 6.02 -34.83
CA TYR A 24 20.04 5.39 -36.03
C TYR A 24 19.92 3.86 -35.99
N TYR A 25 20.11 3.26 -34.84
CA TYR A 25 20.10 1.80 -34.71
C TYR A 25 18.71 1.22 -35.00
N GLU A 26 17.67 1.83 -34.47
CA GLU A 26 16.28 1.42 -34.72
C GLU A 26 15.91 1.64 -36.20
N LYS A 27 16.27 2.79 -36.76
CA LYS A 27 16.06 3.08 -38.19
C LYS A 27 16.79 2.08 -39.07
N LEU A 28 18.02 1.73 -38.74
CA LEU A 28 18.84 0.73 -39.45
C LEU A 28 18.22 -0.67 -39.43
N ILE A 29 17.70 -1.11 -38.27
CA ILE A 29 17.01 -2.40 -38.15
C ILE A 29 15.76 -2.41 -39.05
N ILE A 30 14.95 -1.35 -39.02
CA ILE A 30 13.74 -1.25 -39.82
C ILE A 30 14.11 -1.28 -41.31
N PHE A 31 15.12 -0.51 -41.72
CA PHE A 31 15.65 -0.51 -43.12
C PHE A 31 16.09 -1.92 -43.54
N ARG A 32 16.92 -2.57 -42.73
CA ARG A 32 17.41 -3.93 -42.99
C ARG A 32 16.30 -4.93 -43.20
N ASN A 33 15.26 -4.89 -42.37
CA ASN A 33 14.13 -5.78 -42.50
C ASN A 33 13.33 -5.55 -43.76
N ILE A 34 13.01 -4.31 -44.10
CA ILE A 34 12.28 -3.91 -45.31
C ILE A 34 13.11 -4.26 -46.57
N PHE A 35 14.39 -3.93 -46.56
CA PHE A 35 15.28 -4.24 -47.66
C PHE A 35 15.43 -5.75 -47.91
N SER A 36 15.62 -6.53 -46.86
CA SER A 36 15.69 -7.99 -46.97
C SER A 36 14.39 -8.61 -47.50
N GLU A 37 13.23 -8.06 -47.08
CA GLU A 37 11.94 -8.52 -47.57
C GLU A 37 11.75 -8.13 -49.05
N SER A 38 12.19 -6.93 -49.45
CA SER A 38 12.12 -6.49 -50.86
C SER A 38 12.99 -7.35 -51.78
N ILE A 39 14.22 -7.71 -51.35
CA ILE A 39 15.07 -8.65 -52.10
C ILE A 39 14.38 -10.01 -52.22
N ARG A 40 13.78 -10.51 -51.15
CA ARG A 40 13.09 -11.81 -51.15
C ARG A 40 11.93 -11.85 -52.13
N ARG A 41 11.20 -10.72 -52.30
CA ARG A 41 10.05 -10.60 -53.21
C ARG A 41 10.44 -10.41 -54.64
N GLN A 42 11.45 -9.62 -54.94
CA GLN A 42 11.82 -9.19 -56.29
C GLN A 42 12.97 -10.01 -56.92
N GLY A 43 13.73 -10.71 -56.09
CA GLY A 43 14.77 -11.64 -56.51
C GLY A 43 16.11 -10.99 -56.88
N THR A 44 16.13 -9.75 -57.38
CA THR A 44 17.34 -9.01 -57.76
C THR A 44 17.33 -7.60 -57.21
N ILE A 45 18.54 -7.07 -56.89
CA ILE A 45 18.69 -5.72 -56.36
C ILE A 45 18.33 -4.66 -57.38
N SER A 46 18.54 -4.95 -58.70
CA SER A 46 18.25 -4.02 -59.81
C SER A 46 16.75 -3.70 -59.97
N ASP A 47 15.88 -4.57 -59.48
CA ASP A 47 14.42 -4.42 -59.66
C ASP A 47 13.78 -3.68 -58.45
N ILE A 48 14.60 -3.31 -57.45
CA ILE A 48 14.13 -2.65 -56.25
C ILE A 48 13.96 -1.13 -56.47
N ASP A 49 12.76 -0.63 -56.22
CA ASP A 49 12.55 0.84 -56.16
C ASP A 49 12.91 1.37 -54.76
N PHE A 50 14.05 2.05 -54.68
CA PHE A 50 14.54 2.68 -53.46
C PHE A 50 13.66 3.84 -52.95
N LYS A 51 12.78 4.39 -53.79
CA LYS A 51 11.80 5.40 -53.34
C LYS A 51 10.71 4.77 -52.48
N ASP A 52 10.26 3.59 -52.87
CA ASP A 52 9.30 2.83 -52.09
C ASP A 52 9.93 2.34 -50.77
N ILE A 53 11.17 1.87 -50.80
CA ILE A 53 11.90 1.50 -49.58
C ILE A 53 12.01 2.69 -48.62
N LEU A 54 12.42 3.87 -49.11
CA LEU A 54 12.51 5.07 -48.26
C LEU A 54 11.17 5.39 -47.61
N LYS A 55 10.09 5.37 -48.37
CA LYS A 55 8.74 5.62 -47.90
C LYS A 55 8.29 4.60 -46.85
N ASP A 56 8.57 3.31 -47.10
CA ASP A 56 8.22 2.22 -46.19
C ASP A 56 9.03 2.30 -44.89
N VAL A 57 10.33 2.64 -44.98
CA VAL A 57 11.18 2.83 -43.80
C VAL A 57 10.67 3.98 -42.94
N GLN A 58 10.35 5.11 -43.56
CA GLN A 58 9.80 6.26 -42.86
C GLN A 58 8.44 5.95 -42.20
N SER A 59 7.56 5.27 -42.94
CA SER A 59 6.25 4.87 -42.44
C SER A 59 6.36 3.88 -41.24
N ASN A 60 7.17 2.85 -41.37
CA ASN A 60 7.39 1.85 -40.32
C ASN A 60 8.09 2.47 -39.11
N TYR A 61 9.02 3.40 -39.29
CA TYR A 61 9.63 4.12 -38.17
C TYR A 61 8.62 5.00 -37.45
N ASN A 62 7.74 5.68 -38.15
CA ASN A 62 6.66 6.46 -37.52
C ASN A 62 5.70 5.58 -36.74
N LEU A 63 5.34 4.41 -37.25
CA LEU A 63 4.52 3.42 -36.51
C LEU A 63 5.25 2.94 -35.26
N PHE A 64 6.53 2.62 -35.37
CA PHE A 64 7.33 2.17 -34.22
C PHE A 64 7.43 3.25 -33.13
N ILE A 65 7.62 4.53 -33.48
CA ILE A 65 7.62 5.64 -32.52
C ILE A 65 6.25 5.81 -31.86
N ASN A 66 5.18 5.75 -32.65
CA ASN A 66 3.82 5.83 -32.13
C ASN A 66 3.50 4.70 -31.15
N ASP A 67 3.94 3.47 -31.43
CA ASP A 67 3.75 2.32 -30.56
C ASP A 67 4.57 2.47 -29.26
N LYS A 68 5.82 2.92 -29.35
CA LYS A 68 6.64 3.24 -28.17
C LYS A 68 5.99 4.31 -27.30
N LEU A 69 5.49 5.39 -27.93
CA LEU A 69 4.82 6.48 -27.22
C LEU A 69 3.53 6.00 -26.55
N LYS A 70 2.71 5.24 -27.28
CA LYS A 70 1.48 4.66 -26.75
C LYS A 70 1.76 3.76 -25.56
N LYS A 71 2.76 2.88 -25.65
CA LYS A 71 3.19 2.04 -24.55
C LYS A 71 3.64 2.86 -23.33
N PHE A 72 4.49 3.87 -23.55
CA PHE A 72 4.95 4.76 -22.49
C PHE A 72 3.79 5.46 -21.77
N ILE A 73 2.81 5.98 -22.52
CA ILE A 73 1.62 6.63 -21.95
C ILE A 73 0.80 5.63 -21.13
N THR A 74 0.60 4.42 -21.67
CA THR A 74 -0.14 3.35 -20.97
C THR A 74 0.55 2.94 -19.66
N ASP A 75 1.86 2.77 -19.69
CA ASP A 75 2.64 2.41 -18.50
C ASP A 75 2.61 3.52 -17.45
N LYS A 76 2.67 4.77 -17.88
CA LYS A 76 2.52 5.94 -17.00
C LYS A 76 1.13 6.02 -16.36
N GLN A 77 0.08 5.74 -17.13
CA GLN A 77 -1.28 5.69 -16.61
C GLN A 77 -1.43 4.57 -15.57
N LYS A 78 -0.91 3.37 -15.88
CA LYS A 78 -0.94 2.23 -14.96
C LYS A 78 -0.21 2.52 -13.66
N LEU A 79 0.95 3.15 -13.70
CA LEU A 79 1.67 3.58 -12.51
C LEU A 79 0.83 4.55 -11.66
N THR A 80 0.17 5.52 -12.30
CA THR A 80 -0.72 6.46 -11.60
C THR A 80 -1.90 5.75 -10.95
N GLU A 81 -2.48 4.75 -11.62
CA GLU A 81 -3.55 3.91 -11.08
C GLU A 81 -3.09 3.10 -9.86
N ASP A 82 -1.90 2.51 -9.92
CA ASP A 82 -1.35 1.72 -8.80
C ASP A 82 -1.11 2.61 -7.57
N PHE A 83 -0.56 3.82 -7.74
CA PHE A 83 -0.48 4.80 -6.64
C PHE A 83 -1.85 5.24 -6.11
N SER A 84 -2.85 5.39 -6.99
CA SER A 84 -4.23 5.70 -6.56
C SER A 84 -4.84 4.56 -5.75
N LYS A 85 -4.54 3.30 -6.08
CA LYS A 85 -4.96 2.13 -5.28
C LYS A 85 -4.33 2.14 -3.90
N LEU A 86 -3.00 2.40 -3.80
CA LEU A 86 -2.33 2.54 -2.51
C LEU A 86 -2.95 3.63 -1.64
N GLN A 87 -3.27 4.79 -2.21
CA GLN A 87 -3.95 5.87 -1.47
C GLN A 87 -5.31 5.42 -0.94
N LYS A 88 -6.10 4.72 -1.76
CA LYS A 88 -7.40 4.17 -1.33
C LYS A 88 -7.23 3.14 -0.21
N GLU A 89 -6.22 2.30 -0.29
CA GLU A 89 -5.92 1.32 0.75
C GLU A 89 -5.55 1.97 2.07
N ILE A 90 -4.73 3.03 2.06
CA ILE A 90 -4.44 3.83 3.25
C ILE A 90 -5.73 4.35 3.89
N LEU A 91 -6.64 4.93 3.10
CA LEU A 91 -7.90 5.47 3.60
C LEU A 91 -8.81 4.37 4.18
N VAL A 92 -8.86 3.20 3.54
CA VAL A 92 -9.61 2.04 4.05
C VAL A 92 -9.03 1.58 5.38
N ASN A 93 -7.71 1.49 5.52
CA ASN A 93 -7.04 1.10 6.74
C ASN A 93 -7.29 2.11 7.88
N ILE A 94 -7.22 3.42 7.61
CA ILE A 94 -7.58 4.47 8.57
C ILE A 94 -9.02 4.29 9.06
N ARG A 95 -9.97 4.07 8.15
CA ARG A 95 -11.38 3.84 8.47
C ARG A 95 -11.57 2.58 9.31
N ASN A 96 -10.89 1.49 8.97
CA ASN A 96 -10.99 0.23 9.70
C ASN A 96 -10.45 0.35 11.12
N ILE A 97 -9.33 1.05 11.33
CA ILE A 97 -8.78 1.34 12.67
C ILE A 97 -9.78 2.18 13.46
N SER A 98 -10.33 3.24 12.86
CA SER A 98 -11.31 4.12 13.51
C SER A 98 -12.56 3.36 13.92
N ASN A 99 -13.10 2.51 13.04
CA ASN A 99 -14.28 1.69 13.34
C ASN A 99 -14.00 0.69 14.48
N THR A 100 -12.83 0.04 14.46
CA THR A 100 -12.42 -0.88 15.52
C THR A 100 -12.30 -0.17 16.86
N LEU A 101 -11.70 1.03 16.89
CA LEU A 101 -11.62 1.87 18.09
C LEU A 101 -13.01 2.23 18.62
N SER A 102 -13.92 2.65 17.75
CA SER A 102 -15.29 3.01 18.13
C SER A 102 -16.04 1.81 18.73
N GLN A 103 -15.92 0.64 18.14
CA GLN A 103 -16.51 -0.59 18.67
C GLN A 103 -15.93 -0.97 20.03
N GLN A 104 -14.61 -0.89 20.19
CA GLN A 104 -13.94 -1.18 21.46
C GLN A 104 -14.37 -0.21 22.56
N PHE A 105 -14.51 1.08 22.25
CA PHE A 105 -14.96 2.10 23.17
C PHE A 105 -16.42 1.84 23.61
N LEU A 106 -17.29 1.46 22.67
CA LEU A 106 -18.69 1.15 22.94
C LEU A 106 -18.83 -0.07 23.89
N VAL A 107 -18.06 -1.14 23.66
CA VAL A 107 -18.05 -2.31 24.55
C VAL A 107 -17.56 -1.94 25.94
N LEU A 108 -16.54 -1.09 26.06
CA LEU A 108 -16.04 -0.61 27.34
C LEU A 108 -17.10 0.19 28.09
N LEU A 109 -17.82 1.08 27.41
CA LEU A 109 -18.95 1.81 28.00
C LEU A 109 -20.05 0.88 28.48
N ILE A 110 -20.45 -0.13 27.67
CA ILE A 110 -21.45 -1.12 28.08
C ILE A 110 -20.99 -1.87 29.33
N THR A 111 -19.72 -2.28 29.38
CA THR A 111 -19.15 -2.98 30.54
C THR A 111 -19.21 -2.12 31.79
N ILE A 112 -18.87 -0.84 31.72
CA ILE A 112 -18.96 0.11 32.83
C ILE A 112 -20.42 0.28 33.30
N LEU A 113 -21.35 0.50 32.38
CA LEU A 113 -22.76 0.65 32.67
C LEU A 113 -23.35 -0.60 33.32
N THR A 114 -23.03 -1.78 32.81
CA THR A 114 -23.45 -3.06 33.35
C THR A 114 -22.96 -3.23 34.79
N THR A 115 -21.70 -2.89 35.08
CA THR A 115 -21.14 -2.92 36.43
C THR A 115 -21.91 -1.99 37.38
N PHE A 116 -22.24 -0.80 36.92
CA PHE A 116 -22.97 0.18 37.73
C PHE A 116 -24.38 -0.31 38.08
N ILE A 117 -25.06 -0.95 37.14
CA ILE A 117 -26.39 -1.56 37.36
C ILE A 117 -26.32 -2.73 38.35
N PHE A 118 -25.36 -3.66 38.14
CA PHE A 118 -25.22 -4.84 39.01
C PHE A 118 -24.72 -4.52 40.42
N LYS A 119 -24.06 -3.39 40.65
CA LYS A 119 -23.61 -2.94 41.95
C LYS A 119 -24.77 -2.85 42.97
N ASN A 120 -25.99 -2.58 42.51
CA ASN A 120 -27.17 -2.47 43.34
C ASN A 120 -27.72 -3.84 43.76
N PHE A 121 -27.34 -4.96 43.11
CA PHE A 121 -27.86 -6.29 43.42
C PHE A 121 -26.89 -7.12 44.28
N ASN A 122 -25.61 -7.12 43.96
CA ASN A 122 -24.59 -7.80 44.79
C ASN A 122 -23.19 -7.31 44.40
N THR A 123 -22.56 -6.55 45.29
CA THR A 123 -21.28 -5.85 45.02
C THR A 123 -20.12 -6.80 44.71
N ARG A 124 -20.03 -7.96 45.38
CA ARG A 124 -18.92 -8.92 45.16
C ARG A 124 -19.02 -9.64 43.82
N LEU A 125 -20.20 -10.15 43.49
CA LEU A 125 -20.47 -10.84 42.22
C LEU A 125 -20.34 -9.89 41.03
N ALA A 126 -20.85 -8.67 41.17
CA ALA A 126 -20.77 -7.66 40.12
C ALA A 126 -19.31 -7.29 39.82
N MET A 127 -18.49 -7.05 40.84
CA MET A 127 -17.06 -6.71 40.64
C MET A 127 -16.28 -7.86 40.00
N SER A 128 -16.46 -9.10 40.43
CA SER A 128 -15.75 -10.25 39.86
C SER A 128 -16.15 -10.49 38.39
N LEU A 129 -17.44 -10.45 38.07
CA LEU A 129 -17.94 -10.59 36.67
C LEU A 129 -17.40 -9.52 35.76
N THR A 130 -17.32 -8.27 36.24
CA THR A 130 -16.78 -7.15 35.40
C THR A 130 -15.32 -7.32 35.12
N VAL A 131 -14.54 -7.71 36.13
CA VAL A 131 -13.11 -7.95 35.94
C VAL A 131 -12.86 -9.10 34.95
N TYR A 132 -13.56 -10.23 35.13
CA TYR A 132 -13.41 -11.38 34.21
C TYR A 132 -13.88 -11.05 32.82
N SER A 133 -14.99 -10.31 32.62
CA SER A 133 -15.44 -9.90 31.30
C SER A 133 -14.47 -8.94 30.65
N GLY A 134 -13.86 -8.01 31.38
CA GLY A 134 -12.84 -7.09 30.90
C GLY A 134 -11.56 -7.81 30.44
N ILE A 135 -11.07 -8.78 31.24
CA ILE A 135 -9.93 -9.62 30.87
C ILE A 135 -10.22 -10.41 29.61
N PHE A 136 -11.35 -11.10 29.54
CA PHE A 136 -11.77 -11.89 28.39
C PHE A 136 -11.84 -11.04 27.14
N TYR A 137 -12.42 -9.84 27.24
CA TYR A 137 -12.51 -8.91 26.11
C TYR A 137 -11.13 -8.45 25.62
N LEU A 138 -10.19 -8.11 26.52
CA LEU A 138 -8.84 -7.74 26.12
C LEU A 138 -8.07 -8.88 25.47
N ILE A 139 -8.24 -10.11 25.97
CA ILE A 139 -7.66 -11.30 25.33
C ILE A 139 -8.24 -11.46 23.92
N CYS A 140 -9.55 -11.30 23.74
CA CYS A 140 -10.17 -11.33 22.41
C CYS A 140 -9.62 -10.26 21.48
N ILE A 141 -9.41 -9.01 21.93
CA ILE A 141 -8.80 -7.95 21.14
C ILE A 141 -7.39 -8.34 20.71
N ILE A 142 -6.55 -8.85 21.61
CA ILE A 142 -5.18 -9.26 21.31
C ILE A 142 -5.18 -10.40 20.28
N ILE A 143 -6.04 -11.40 20.46
CA ILE A 143 -6.16 -12.54 19.54
C ILE A 143 -6.64 -12.07 18.17
N VAL A 144 -7.68 -11.25 18.09
CA VAL A 144 -8.21 -10.73 16.83
C VAL A 144 -7.17 -9.90 16.10
N ASN A 145 -6.44 -9.03 16.80
CA ASN A 145 -5.36 -8.25 16.22
C ASN A 145 -4.19 -9.13 15.73
N LYS A 146 -3.89 -10.22 16.44
CA LYS A 146 -2.83 -11.17 16.05
C LYS A 146 -3.24 -12.07 14.88
N VAL A 147 -4.50 -12.53 14.84
CA VAL A 147 -5.03 -13.41 13.78
C VAL A 147 -5.30 -12.66 12.48
N ARG A 148 -5.82 -11.44 12.56
CA ARG A 148 -5.99 -10.58 11.36
C ARG A 148 -4.68 -10.16 10.73
N GLY A 149 -3.53 -10.50 11.37
CA GLY A 149 -2.26 -9.87 11.06
C GLY A 149 -2.40 -8.36 11.25
N TRP A 150 -1.38 -7.67 11.66
CA TRP A 150 -1.39 -6.21 11.70
C TRP A 150 -1.41 -5.64 10.26
N ASN A 151 -2.45 -6.01 9.46
CA ASN A 151 -2.65 -5.57 8.07
C ASN A 151 -2.87 -4.06 7.94
N PHE A 152 -2.81 -3.34 9.06
CA PHE A 152 -2.81 -1.88 9.13
C PHE A 152 -1.39 -1.31 9.21
N ASP A 153 -0.37 -2.12 8.88
CA ASP A 153 1.02 -1.72 9.05
C ASP A 153 1.41 -0.73 7.95
N SER A 154 1.68 0.50 8.35
CA SER A 154 2.27 1.53 7.49
C SER A 154 3.56 1.05 6.80
N LYS A 155 4.27 0.08 7.38
CA LYS A 155 5.46 -0.56 6.79
C LYS A 155 5.12 -1.42 5.58
N SER A 156 4.01 -2.16 5.61
CA SER A 156 3.55 -2.97 4.48
C SER A 156 3.26 -2.08 3.27
N ILE A 157 2.55 -0.98 3.47
CA ILE A 157 2.24 0.00 2.42
C ILE A 157 3.51 0.64 1.85
N LYS A 158 4.49 0.96 2.71
CA LYS A 158 5.79 1.46 2.24
C LYS A 158 6.54 0.43 1.42
N SER A 159 6.57 -0.83 1.86
CA SER A 159 7.19 -1.93 1.10
C SER A 159 6.54 -2.11 -0.26
N GLU A 160 5.21 -2.07 -0.34
CA GLU A 160 4.47 -2.16 -1.59
C GLU A 160 4.76 -0.97 -2.52
N CYS A 161 4.86 0.24 -1.97
CA CYS A 161 5.29 1.42 -2.72
C CYS A 161 6.71 1.28 -3.27
N ASP A 162 7.64 0.71 -2.50
CA ASP A 162 9.02 0.47 -2.93
C ASP A 162 9.10 -0.65 -3.98
N ASP A 163 8.24 -1.66 -3.91
CA ASP A 163 8.16 -2.73 -4.91
C ASP A 163 7.56 -2.22 -6.23
N ILE A 164 6.55 -1.35 -6.18
CA ILE A 164 6.05 -0.65 -7.36
C ILE A 164 7.17 0.18 -7.99
N ASP A 165 7.91 0.96 -7.20
CA ASP A 165 9.05 1.77 -7.67
C ASP A 165 10.08 0.91 -8.41
N LYS A 166 10.54 -0.18 -7.80
CA LYS A 166 11.52 -1.10 -8.40
C LYS A 166 11.00 -1.70 -9.71
N ASN A 167 9.76 -2.17 -9.72
CA ASN A 167 9.17 -2.80 -10.90
C ASN A 167 9.08 -1.83 -12.08
N TYR A 168 8.67 -0.59 -11.83
CA TYR A 168 8.54 0.41 -12.89
C TYR A 168 9.90 0.97 -13.35
N GLN A 169 10.88 1.09 -12.45
CA GLN A 169 12.24 1.47 -12.84
C GLN A 169 12.92 0.38 -13.71
N MET A 170 12.74 -0.90 -13.37
CA MET A 170 13.36 -2.01 -14.11
C MET A 170 12.70 -2.25 -15.47
N LEU A 171 11.35 -2.22 -15.52
CA LEU A 171 10.61 -2.66 -16.69
C LEU A 171 10.45 -1.58 -17.77
N TYR A 172 10.37 -0.32 -17.36
CA TYR A 172 9.85 0.72 -18.25
C TYR A 172 10.77 1.94 -18.41
N SER A 173 11.93 1.97 -17.79
CA SER A 173 12.82 3.15 -17.81
C SER A 173 12.06 4.45 -17.52
N ILE A 174 10.97 4.37 -16.74
CA ILE A 174 10.19 5.54 -16.38
C ILE A 174 11.07 6.49 -15.57
N ASP A 175 11.02 7.76 -15.92
CA ASP A 175 11.83 8.77 -15.28
C ASP A 175 11.61 8.73 -13.75
N LYS A 176 12.71 8.53 -13.02
CA LYS A 176 12.74 8.55 -11.55
C LYS A 176 12.10 9.80 -10.96
N TYR A 177 12.17 10.91 -11.71
CA TYR A 177 11.53 12.17 -11.34
C TYR A 177 9.99 12.01 -11.26
N PHE A 178 9.37 11.34 -12.21
CA PHE A 178 7.91 11.12 -12.20
C PHE A 178 7.45 10.27 -11.02
N ILE A 179 8.19 9.20 -10.73
CA ILE A 179 7.90 8.32 -9.57
C ILE A 179 8.06 9.12 -8.26
N ASN A 180 9.12 9.91 -8.14
CA ASN A 180 9.33 10.76 -6.97
C ASN A 180 8.20 11.79 -6.83
N THR A 181 7.72 12.38 -7.92
CA THR A 181 6.58 13.32 -7.90
C THR A 181 5.31 12.64 -7.36
N LEU A 182 5.06 11.38 -7.72
CA LEU A 182 3.92 10.61 -7.18
C LEU A 182 4.10 10.28 -5.69
N LYS A 183 5.32 9.88 -5.27
CA LYS A 183 5.66 9.63 -3.85
C LYS A 183 5.60 10.89 -2.99
N GLU A 184 6.00 12.03 -3.57
CA GLU A 184 5.98 13.33 -2.91
C GLU A 184 4.64 14.05 -3.05
N SER A 185 3.65 13.46 -3.73
CA SER A 185 2.32 14.06 -3.78
C SER A 185 1.82 14.31 -2.37
N ASP A 186 1.39 15.53 -2.11
CA ASP A 186 0.94 15.97 -0.78
C ASP A 186 -0.14 15.04 -0.21
N ASN A 187 -0.98 14.49 -1.07
CA ASN A 187 -2.04 13.56 -0.68
C ASN A 187 -1.49 12.23 -0.14
N TYR A 188 -0.57 11.56 -0.88
CA TYR A 188 0.01 10.28 -0.44
C TYR A 188 0.80 10.43 0.86
N LYS A 189 1.69 11.42 0.91
CA LYS A 189 2.56 11.69 2.07
C LYS A 189 1.77 12.09 3.32
N THR A 190 0.72 12.88 3.13
CA THR A 190 -0.15 13.34 4.22
C THR A 190 -0.98 12.19 4.77
N GLU A 191 -1.60 11.37 3.91
CA GLU A 191 -2.40 10.23 4.36
C GLU A 191 -1.54 9.12 4.99
N LEU A 192 -0.33 8.88 4.48
CA LEU A 192 0.59 7.93 5.09
C LEU A 192 1.03 8.37 6.50
N LYS A 193 1.39 9.65 6.68
CA LYS A 193 1.70 10.22 8.00
C LYS A 193 0.51 10.14 8.96
N ARG A 194 -0.71 10.36 8.43
CA ARG A 194 -1.94 10.24 9.20
C ARG A 194 -2.15 8.80 9.67
N LEU A 195 -1.93 7.82 8.80
CA LEU A 195 -2.01 6.40 9.14
C LEU A 195 -0.99 6.03 10.23
N GLU A 196 0.28 6.43 10.10
CA GLU A 196 1.33 6.20 11.11
C GLU A 196 0.96 6.78 12.48
N LYS A 197 0.41 7.99 12.49
CA LYS A 197 -0.04 8.64 13.72
C LYS A 197 -1.19 7.90 14.38
N ILE A 198 -2.19 7.48 13.60
CA ILE A 198 -3.35 6.73 14.09
C ILE A 198 -2.91 5.35 14.60
N GLU A 199 -2.03 4.65 13.89
CA GLU A 199 -1.45 3.36 14.31
C GLU A 199 -0.71 3.50 15.64
N THR A 200 0.08 4.53 15.81
CA THR A 200 0.81 4.81 17.06
C THR A 200 -0.16 5.11 18.20
N LEU A 201 -1.16 5.94 17.98
CA LEU A 201 -2.19 6.24 18.98
C LEU A 201 -2.98 4.99 19.37
N TYR A 202 -3.30 4.11 18.42
CA TYR A 202 -3.98 2.85 18.66
C TYR A 202 -3.17 1.92 19.57
N LYS A 203 -1.86 1.77 19.29
CA LYS A 203 -0.94 0.98 20.13
C LYS A 203 -0.89 1.54 21.56
N TRP A 204 -0.75 2.85 21.73
CA TRP A 204 -0.74 3.52 23.03
C TRP A 204 -2.05 3.30 23.80
N LEU A 205 -3.21 3.40 23.13
CA LEU A 205 -4.51 3.15 23.73
C LEU A 205 -4.63 1.72 24.27
N ILE A 206 -4.18 0.72 23.52
CA ILE A 206 -4.16 -0.67 23.98
C ILE A 206 -3.30 -0.82 25.24
N TYR A 207 -2.11 -0.21 25.28
CA TYR A 207 -1.24 -0.26 26.46
C TYR A 207 -1.89 0.41 27.68
N ILE A 208 -2.53 1.56 27.50
CA ILE A 208 -3.25 2.25 28.59
C ILE A 208 -4.39 1.37 29.12
N LEU A 209 -5.15 0.74 28.23
CA LEU A 209 -6.23 -0.18 28.63
C LEU A 209 -5.70 -1.40 29.39
N LEU A 210 -4.60 -2.01 28.95
CA LEU A 210 -3.95 -3.11 29.69
C LEU A 210 -3.48 -2.68 31.08
N TRP A 211 -2.83 -1.52 31.18
CA TRP A 211 -2.37 -0.97 32.45
C TRP A 211 -3.55 -0.66 33.39
N SER A 212 -4.62 -0.04 32.90
CA SER A 212 -5.80 0.26 33.71
C SER A 212 -6.44 -1.03 34.26
N LEU A 213 -6.47 -2.09 33.46
CA LEU A 213 -6.99 -3.38 33.89
C LEU A 213 -6.12 -4.03 34.96
N ILE A 214 -4.80 -3.98 34.86
CA ILE A 214 -3.87 -4.47 35.89
C ILE A 214 -4.09 -3.72 37.22
N VAL A 215 -4.26 -2.39 37.16
CA VAL A 215 -4.53 -1.56 38.33
C VAL A 215 -5.87 -1.94 38.97
N ILE A 216 -6.92 -2.15 38.20
CA ILE A 216 -8.24 -2.58 38.72
C ILE A 216 -8.14 -3.95 39.37
N LEU A 217 -7.47 -4.92 38.77
CA LEU A 217 -7.22 -6.24 39.35
C LEU A 217 -6.49 -6.14 40.67
N PHE A 218 -5.46 -5.33 40.77
CA PHE A 218 -4.71 -5.12 42.00
C PHE A 218 -5.57 -4.51 43.10
N LEU A 219 -6.39 -3.51 42.77
CA LEU A 219 -7.31 -2.88 43.71
C LEU A 219 -8.37 -3.87 44.22
N VAL A 220 -8.93 -4.71 43.32
CA VAL A 220 -9.89 -5.75 43.70
C VAL A 220 -9.24 -6.80 44.59
N TYR A 221 -8.03 -7.23 44.31
CA TYR A 221 -7.29 -8.18 45.14
C TYR A 221 -7.02 -7.61 46.53
N LYS A 222 -6.51 -6.38 46.65
CA LYS A 222 -6.23 -5.72 47.90
C LYS A 222 -7.52 -5.50 48.75
N HIS A 223 -8.62 -5.16 48.07
CA HIS A 223 -9.90 -5.00 48.74
C HIS A 223 -10.43 -6.35 49.33
N ASN A 224 -10.27 -7.46 48.61
CA ASN A 224 -10.64 -8.77 49.08
C ASN A 224 -9.79 -9.23 50.28
N GLU A 225 -8.50 -8.94 50.26
CA GLU A 225 -7.58 -9.24 51.37
C GLU A 225 -7.96 -8.47 52.65
N PHE A 226 -8.31 -7.20 52.51
CA PHE A 226 -8.77 -6.35 53.61
C PHE A 226 -10.11 -6.87 54.23
N TYR A 227 -11.04 -7.30 53.37
CA TYR A 227 -12.33 -7.86 53.87
C TYR A 227 -12.18 -9.22 54.56
N THR A 228 -11.31 -10.08 54.11
CA THR A 228 -11.02 -11.36 54.75
C THR A 228 -10.37 -11.16 56.13
N GLN A 229 -9.45 -10.24 56.26
CA GLN A 229 -8.87 -9.86 57.54
C GLN A 229 -9.91 -9.24 58.48
N PHE A 230 -10.75 -8.33 57.99
CA PHE A 230 -11.77 -7.66 58.81
C PHE A 230 -12.86 -8.63 59.31
N THR A 231 -13.31 -9.58 58.49
CA THR A 231 -14.26 -10.63 58.90
C THR A 231 -13.65 -11.59 59.88
N SER A 232 -12.37 -11.92 59.77
CA SER A 232 -11.66 -12.74 60.76
C SER A 232 -11.54 -12.02 62.10
N TYR A 233 -11.20 -10.72 62.10
CA TYR A 233 -11.18 -9.91 63.33
C TYR A 233 -12.55 -9.79 63.96
N LYS A 234 -13.62 -9.62 63.21
CA LYS A 234 -14.98 -9.54 63.72
C LYS A 234 -15.43 -10.84 64.31
N GLN A 235 -15.13 -12.00 63.77
CA GLN A 235 -15.40 -13.30 64.32
C GLN A 235 -14.65 -13.53 65.65
N VAL A 236 -13.40 -13.05 65.74
CA VAL A 236 -12.63 -13.14 67.00
C VAL A 236 -13.21 -12.23 68.12
N VAL A 237 -13.67 -11.02 67.76
CA VAL A 237 -14.30 -10.07 68.67
C VAL A 237 -15.65 -10.57 69.11
N ASP A 238 -16.49 -11.16 68.25
CA ASP A 238 -17.78 -11.73 68.54
C ASP A 238 -17.68 -13.02 69.44
N LEU A 239 -16.51 -13.68 69.44
CA LEU A 239 -16.21 -14.83 70.34
C LEU A 239 -15.68 -14.39 71.67
N LEU A 240 -15.18 -13.16 71.82
CA LEU A 240 -14.59 -12.62 73.05
C LEU A 240 -15.57 -11.74 73.88
N LEU A 241 -16.70 -11.37 73.34
CA LEU A 241 -17.74 -10.58 73.95
C LEU A 241 -18.99 -11.46 74.12
N PRO A 242 -19.26 -12.00 75.29
CA PRO A 242 -20.48 -12.78 75.58
C PRO A 242 -21.73 -11.90 75.58
#